data_ec0489872c6c7d318931b12e4698377b
#
_entry.id   ec0489872c6c7d318931b12e4698377b
#
_cell.length_a   1.000
_cell.length_b   1.000
_cell.length_c   1.000
_cell.angle_alpha   90.00
_cell.angle_beta   90.00
_cell.angle_gamma   90.00
#
_symmetry.space_group_name_H-M   'P 1'
#
loop_
_entity.id
_entity.type
_entity.pdbx_description
1 polymer ?
#
loop_
_entity_poly.entity_id
_entity_poly.type
_entity_poly.pdbx_seq_one_letter_code
_entity_poly.pdbx_strand_id
1 'polypeptide(L)'
;PEGKKGEKGTTGNEGPPGAIHPGETLPSSATETGAWIVSTHDEGAIAQSFSFPIPLTKAIESTNEHFIKHGEPSTEECPGTVENPEAKAGQFCVYAEELLAGMVFASFGSNYKSGTIATFVATENSPGGFGLNAYGTWAVTAE
;
A
#
# COMPACT_ATOMS: atom_id res chain seq x y z
N PRO A 1 4.83 58.83 -32.56
CA PRO A 1 3.89 57.88 -32.03
C PRO A 1 4.61 56.79 -31.24
N GLU A 2 4.10 56.47 -30.08
CA GLU A 2 4.67 55.40 -29.25
C GLU A 2 4.44 54.02 -29.89
N GLY A 3 5.45 53.13 -29.82
CA GLY A 3 5.34 51.76 -30.25
C GLY A 3 4.32 50.98 -29.41
N LYS A 4 3.70 49.95 -30.01
CA LYS A 4 2.78 49.06 -29.28
C LYS A 4 3.51 48.38 -28.11
N LYS A 5 2.85 48.30 -26.94
CA LYS A 5 3.33 47.53 -25.80
C LYS A 5 3.48 46.06 -26.20
N GLY A 6 4.63 45.46 -25.94
CA GLY A 6 4.86 44.03 -26.17
C GLY A 6 3.86 43.14 -25.43
N GLU A 7 3.59 41.97 -26.00
CA GLU A 7 2.72 40.99 -25.37
C GLU A 7 3.31 40.48 -24.04
N LYS A 8 2.43 40.13 -23.11
CA LYS A 8 2.82 39.54 -21.84
C LYS A 8 3.44 38.17 -22.09
N GLY A 9 4.59 37.89 -21.50
CA GLY A 9 5.21 36.57 -21.57
C GLY A 9 4.29 35.46 -21.03
N THR A 10 4.52 34.23 -21.47
CA THR A 10 3.81 33.06 -20.98
C THR A 10 4.05 32.83 -19.49
N THR A 11 3.04 32.33 -18.77
CA THR A 11 3.18 31.95 -17.39
C THR A 11 4.21 30.83 -17.27
N GLY A 12 5.12 30.92 -16.28
CA GLY A 12 6.09 29.86 -16.00
C GLY A 12 5.40 28.56 -15.59
N ASN A 13 6.12 27.44 -15.71
CA ASN A 13 5.65 26.15 -15.24
C ASN A 13 5.38 26.18 -13.73
N GLU A 14 4.38 25.40 -13.30
CA GLU A 14 4.13 25.17 -11.89
C GLU A 14 5.36 24.54 -11.23
N GLY A 15 5.71 25.00 -10.03
CA GLY A 15 6.82 24.43 -9.24
C GLY A 15 6.51 23.00 -8.80
N PRO A 16 7.54 22.27 -8.30
CA PRO A 16 7.34 20.94 -7.76
C PRO A 16 6.34 20.98 -6.59
N PRO A 17 5.61 19.87 -6.32
CA PRO A 17 4.71 19.77 -5.16
C PRO A 17 5.45 20.15 -3.87
N GLY A 18 4.80 20.92 -3.01
CA GLY A 18 5.34 21.27 -1.71
C GLY A 18 5.53 20.05 -0.81
N ALA A 19 6.36 20.19 0.25
CA ALA A 19 6.50 19.17 1.27
C ALA A 19 5.15 18.96 1.99
N ILE A 20 4.85 17.70 2.33
CA ILE A 20 3.67 17.38 3.13
C ILE A 20 3.95 17.76 4.58
N HIS A 21 3.04 18.53 5.18
CA HIS A 21 3.14 19.01 6.55
C HIS A 21 2.37 18.12 7.54
N PRO A 22 2.75 18.10 8.83
CA PRO A 22 1.99 17.38 9.84
C PRO A 22 0.49 17.75 9.83
N GLY A 23 -0.37 16.75 9.82
CA GLY A 23 -1.83 16.92 9.76
C GLY A 23 -2.43 16.95 8.36
N GLU A 24 -1.61 16.93 7.33
CA GLU A 24 -2.09 16.77 5.95
C GLU A 24 -2.45 15.32 5.65
N THR A 25 -3.31 15.13 4.68
CA THR A 25 -3.71 13.82 4.17
C THR A 25 -3.06 13.56 2.81
N LEU A 26 -2.98 12.29 2.43
CA LEU A 26 -2.47 11.89 1.14
C LEU A 26 -3.31 12.54 0.03
N PRO A 27 -2.71 13.31 -0.88
CA PRO A 27 -3.44 13.95 -1.97
C PRO A 27 -4.18 12.93 -2.84
N SER A 28 -5.33 13.32 -3.41
CA SER A 28 -6.08 12.49 -4.36
C SER A 28 -5.16 11.93 -5.46
N SER A 29 -5.32 10.66 -5.76
CA SER A 29 -4.52 9.89 -6.73
C SER A 29 -3.03 9.74 -6.41
N ALA A 30 -2.57 10.24 -5.27
CA ALA A 30 -1.21 9.98 -4.80
C ALA A 30 -1.11 8.58 -4.19
N THR A 31 0.03 7.94 -4.37
CA THR A 31 0.31 6.58 -3.92
C THR A 31 1.40 6.55 -2.86
N GLU A 32 1.18 5.78 -1.81
CA GLU A 32 2.20 5.38 -0.86
C GLU A 32 2.49 3.90 -1.00
N THR A 33 3.72 3.52 -0.72
CA THR A 33 4.19 2.14 -0.77
C THR A 33 5.03 1.80 0.45
N GLY A 34 5.15 0.51 0.74
CA GLY A 34 6.00 0.04 1.81
C GLY A 34 6.25 -1.46 1.72
N ALA A 35 7.03 -1.96 2.65
CA ALA A 35 7.31 -3.39 2.81
C ALA A 35 6.60 -3.94 4.04
N TRP A 36 6.39 -5.24 4.08
CA TRP A 36 5.78 -5.94 5.21
C TRP A 36 6.39 -7.33 5.40
N ILE A 37 6.32 -7.80 6.62
CA ILE A 37 6.68 -9.16 6.99
C ILE A 37 5.83 -9.61 8.19
N VAL A 38 5.41 -10.86 8.16
CA VAL A 38 4.86 -11.56 9.31
C VAL A 38 5.62 -12.87 9.50
N SER A 39 5.92 -13.21 10.74
CA SER A 39 6.69 -14.42 11.08
C SER A 39 6.23 -15.00 12.41
N THR A 40 6.20 -16.33 12.49
CA THR A 40 5.92 -17.07 13.74
C THR A 40 6.56 -18.43 13.76
N HIS A 41 6.77 -18.98 14.95
CA HIS A 41 7.14 -20.38 15.16
C HIS A 41 5.94 -21.23 15.61
N ASP A 42 4.87 -20.58 16.04
CA ASP A 42 3.71 -21.23 16.61
C ASP A 42 2.51 -21.23 15.66
N GLU A 43 1.76 -22.33 15.67
CA GLU A 43 0.46 -22.43 15.04
C GLU A 43 -0.50 -21.38 15.61
N GLY A 44 -1.32 -20.80 14.77
CA GLY A 44 -2.34 -19.84 15.17
C GLY A 44 -2.42 -18.58 14.32
N ALA A 45 -3.27 -17.67 14.73
CA ALA A 45 -3.50 -16.41 14.03
C ALA A 45 -2.45 -15.35 14.43
N ILE A 46 -2.03 -14.59 13.44
CA ILE A 46 -1.10 -13.47 13.59
C ILE A 46 -1.68 -12.25 12.89
N ALA A 47 -1.68 -11.12 13.60
CA ALA A 47 -2.06 -9.85 13.01
C ALA A 47 -0.85 -9.12 12.44
N GLN A 48 -1.01 -8.53 11.26
CA GLN A 48 -0.06 -7.64 10.61
C GLN A 48 -0.71 -6.30 10.40
N SER A 49 -0.09 -5.23 10.89
CA SER A 49 -0.53 -3.87 10.61
C SER A 49 0.19 -3.31 9.37
N PHE A 50 -0.57 -2.61 8.54
CA PHE A 50 -0.08 -1.80 7.44
C PHE A 50 -0.34 -0.35 7.78
N SER A 51 0.70 0.39 8.12
CA SER A 51 0.60 1.79 8.51
C SER A 51 0.91 2.69 7.33
N PHE A 52 0.04 3.64 7.09
CA PHE A 52 0.22 4.65 6.04
C PHE A 52 0.92 5.87 6.65
N PRO A 53 2.14 6.20 6.19
CA PRO A 53 2.88 7.35 6.71
C PRO A 53 2.10 8.67 6.64
N ILE A 54 1.31 8.83 5.56
CA ILE A 54 0.43 9.96 5.36
C ILE A 54 -1.01 9.43 5.41
N PRO A 55 -1.82 9.84 6.39
CA PRO A 55 -3.18 9.32 6.50
C PRO A 55 -4.04 9.71 5.30
N LEU A 56 -4.96 8.83 4.95
CA LEU A 56 -5.96 9.09 3.92
C LEU A 56 -7.05 10.04 4.44
N THR A 57 -7.73 10.72 3.54
CA THR A 57 -8.94 11.50 3.90
C THR A 57 -10.09 10.59 4.31
N LYS A 58 -10.16 9.39 3.73
CA LYS A 58 -11.16 8.35 3.98
C LYS A 58 -10.47 7.00 4.11
N ALA A 59 -10.87 6.18 5.08
CA ALA A 59 -10.39 4.82 5.21
C ALA A 59 -10.72 3.98 3.96
N ILE A 60 -9.87 3.03 3.60
CA ILE A 60 -10.13 2.09 2.50
C ILE A 60 -11.37 1.25 2.85
N GLU A 61 -12.25 1.07 1.90
CA GLU A 61 -13.39 0.17 2.04
C GLU A 61 -12.94 -1.28 1.94
N SER A 62 -13.57 -2.18 2.70
CA SER A 62 -13.17 -3.60 2.76
C SER A 62 -13.21 -4.32 1.41
N THR A 63 -14.04 -3.85 0.48
CA THR A 63 -14.12 -4.37 -0.89
C THR A 63 -12.96 -3.92 -1.78
N ASN A 64 -12.18 -2.94 -1.33
CA ASN A 64 -11.06 -2.33 -2.07
C ASN A 64 -9.69 -2.73 -1.50
N GLU A 65 -9.65 -3.81 -0.73
CA GLU A 65 -8.43 -4.41 -0.19
C GLU A 65 -8.13 -5.71 -0.91
N HIS A 66 -6.92 -5.84 -1.41
CA HIS A 66 -6.51 -6.95 -2.26
C HIS A 66 -5.21 -7.57 -1.77
N PHE A 67 -5.17 -8.89 -1.73
CA PHE A 67 -3.96 -9.66 -1.45
C PHE A 67 -3.58 -10.48 -2.67
N ILE A 68 -2.45 -10.15 -3.28
CA ILE A 68 -1.90 -10.79 -4.47
C ILE A 68 -0.81 -11.76 -4.03
N LYS A 69 -1.09 -13.06 -4.14
CA LYS A 69 -0.14 -14.11 -3.77
C LYS A 69 1.03 -14.18 -4.75
N HIS A 70 2.13 -14.72 -4.28
CA HIS A 70 3.28 -15.00 -5.14
C HIS A 70 2.86 -15.81 -6.39
N GLY A 71 3.27 -15.34 -7.56
CA GLY A 71 2.97 -15.96 -8.84
C GLY A 71 1.58 -15.70 -9.41
N GLU A 72 0.69 -15.03 -8.67
CA GLU A 72 -0.58 -14.56 -9.23
C GLU A 72 -0.36 -13.37 -10.15
N PRO A 73 -1.15 -13.25 -11.24
CA PRO A 73 -1.07 -12.11 -12.13
C PRO A 73 -1.59 -10.84 -11.43
N SER A 74 -1.10 -9.69 -11.88
CA SER A 74 -1.67 -8.40 -11.52
C SER A 74 -3.14 -8.30 -11.98
N THR A 75 -3.90 -7.48 -11.27
CA THR A 75 -5.31 -7.18 -11.58
C THR A 75 -5.46 -5.75 -12.05
N GLU A 76 -6.67 -5.37 -12.47
CA GLU A 76 -6.97 -3.98 -12.84
C GLU A 76 -6.82 -3.06 -11.64
N GLU A 77 -7.26 -3.48 -10.46
CA GLU A 77 -7.17 -2.72 -9.20
C GLU A 77 -5.74 -2.67 -8.67
N CYS A 78 -4.98 -3.74 -8.86
CA CYS A 78 -3.61 -3.93 -8.39
C CYS A 78 -2.68 -4.24 -9.57
N PRO A 79 -2.32 -3.23 -10.40
CA PRO A 79 -1.58 -3.46 -11.64
C PRO A 79 -0.08 -3.64 -11.43
N GLY A 80 0.42 -3.46 -10.21
CA GLY A 80 1.85 -3.51 -9.87
C GLY A 80 2.41 -4.92 -9.67
N THR A 81 3.62 -4.95 -9.16
CA THR A 81 4.38 -6.14 -8.78
C THR A 81 4.99 -5.93 -7.39
N VAL A 82 5.65 -6.94 -6.86
CA VAL A 82 6.40 -6.80 -5.59
C VAL A 82 7.49 -5.74 -5.71
N GLU A 83 8.23 -5.71 -6.81
CA GLU A 83 9.32 -4.76 -7.04
C GLU A 83 8.82 -3.35 -7.34
N ASN A 84 7.64 -3.24 -7.92
CA ASN A 84 7.00 -1.97 -8.25
C ASN A 84 5.52 -2.00 -7.84
N PRO A 85 5.23 -1.90 -6.53
CA PRO A 85 3.86 -1.99 -6.04
C PRO A 85 3.03 -0.77 -6.49
N GLU A 86 1.85 -1.05 -7.02
CA GLU A 86 0.90 -0.05 -7.51
C GLU A 86 -0.51 -0.41 -7.05
N ALA A 87 -1.35 0.61 -6.90
CA ALA A 87 -2.77 0.47 -6.62
C ALA A 87 -3.54 1.53 -7.42
N LYS A 88 -4.71 1.19 -7.93
CA LYS A 88 -5.63 2.19 -8.49
C LYS A 88 -6.18 3.09 -7.40
N ALA A 89 -6.69 4.25 -7.77
CA ALA A 89 -7.30 5.19 -6.82
C ALA A 89 -8.36 4.51 -5.95
N GLY A 90 -8.29 4.73 -4.64
CA GLY A 90 -9.18 4.13 -3.65
C GLY A 90 -8.88 2.67 -3.31
N GLN A 91 -7.80 2.07 -3.83
CA GLN A 91 -7.44 0.67 -3.62
C GLN A 91 -6.23 0.52 -2.69
N PHE A 92 -6.21 -0.59 -1.96
CA PHE A 92 -5.07 -1.06 -1.17
C PHE A 92 -4.65 -2.44 -1.67
N CYS A 93 -3.40 -2.58 -2.10
CA CYS A 93 -2.85 -3.77 -2.71
C CYS A 93 -1.66 -4.27 -1.92
N VAL A 94 -1.73 -5.51 -1.46
CA VAL A 94 -0.64 -6.21 -0.78
C VAL A 94 -0.10 -7.29 -1.72
N TYR A 95 1.18 -7.20 -2.03
CA TYR A 95 1.89 -8.13 -2.91
C TYR A 95 2.79 -9.02 -2.07
N ALA A 96 2.60 -10.34 -2.15
CA ALA A 96 3.45 -11.30 -1.48
C ALA A 96 4.61 -11.73 -2.39
N GLU A 97 5.84 -11.48 -1.97
CA GLU A 97 7.04 -12.08 -2.54
C GLU A 97 7.09 -13.56 -2.18
N GLU A 98 6.78 -13.88 -0.94
CA GLU A 98 6.72 -15.24 -0.43
C GLU A 98 5.57 -15.41 0.56
N LEU A 99 4.98 -16.58 0.52
CA LEU A 99 4.03 -17.10 1.48
C LEU A 99 4.43 -18.55 1.72
N LEU A 100 5.25 -18.81 2.75
CA LEU A 100 5.74 -20.15 3.04
C LEU A 100 4.60 -21.15 3.26
N ALA A 101 4.84 -22.40 2.89
CA ALA A 101 3.95 -23.50 3.21
C ALA A 101 3.63 -23.51 4.70
N GLY A 102 2.35 -23.60 5.05
CA GLY A 102 1.90 -23.48 6.44
C GLY A 102 1.52 -22.06 6.88
N MET A 103 1.78 -21.04 6.08
CA MET A 103 1.31 -19.68 6.29
C MET A 103 0.18 -19.36 5.30
N VAL A 104 -0.94 -18.87 5.79
CA VAL A 104 -2.14 -18.54 4.99
C VAL A 104 -2.57 -17.11 5.30
N PHE A 105 -2.83 -16.33 4.26
CA PHE A 105 -3.57 -15.07 4.40
C PHE A 105 -5.05 -15.40 4.66
N ALA A 106 -5.59 -14.88 5.74
CA ALA A 106 -6.97 -15.14 6.14
C ALA A 106 -7.93 -14.02 5.72
N SER A 107 -7.65 -12.78 6.13
CA SER A 107 -8.52 -11.64 5.83
C SER A 107 -7.85 -10.32 6.13
N PHE A 108 -8.35 -9.25 5.53
CA PHE A 108 -8.21 -7.91 6.06
C PHE A 108 -9.23 -7.69 7.18
N GLY A 109 -8.89 -6.84 8.12
CA GLY A 109 -9.70 -6.55 9.29
C GLY A 109 -10.13 -5.09 9.41
N SER A 110 -9.74 -4.43 10.48
CA SER A 110 -10.16 -3.05 10.74
C SER A 110 -9.41 -2.04 9.87
N ASN A 111 -10.15 -1.11 9.27
CA ASN A 111 -9.65 -0.08 8.38
C ASN A 111 -9.72 1.29 9.03
N TYR A 112 -8.63 2.02 8.93
CA TYR A 112 -8.47 3.37 9.45
C TYR A 112 -7.90 4.28 8.35
N LYS A 113 -8.01 5.59 8.53
CA LYS A 113 -7.34 6.56 7.64
C LYS A 113 -5.81 6.39 7.64
N SER A 114 -5.25 5.91 8.74
CA SER A 114 -3.81 5.72 8.95
C SER A 114 -3.31 4.31 8.66
N GLY A 115 -4.16 3.41 8.17
CA GLY A 115 -3.74 2.05 7.88
C GLY A 115 -4.84 1.01 7.99
N THR A 116 -4.45 -0.24 7.80
CA THR A 116 -5.32 -1.41 7.95
C THR A 116 -4.62 -2.54 8.67
N ILE A 117 -5.38 -3.51 9.12
CA ILE A 117 -4.86 -4.71 9.79
C ILE A 117 -5.25 -5.94 8.97
N ALA A 118 -4.30 -6.84 8.75
CA ALA A 118 -4.55 -8.14 8.14
C ALA A 118 -4.29 -9.26 9.14
N THR A 119 -4.95 -10.38 8.94
CA THR A 119 -4.74 -11.60 9.70
C THR A 119 -4.18 -12.68 8.80
N PHE A 120 -3.10 -13.29 9.25
CA PHE A 120 -2.51 -14.50 8.70
C PHE A 120 -2.72 -15.66 9.70
N VAL A 121 -2.68 -16.88 9.21
CA VAL A 121 -2.79 -18.07 10.05
C VAL A 121 -1.63 -19.00 9.73
N ALA A 122 -0.87 -19.35 10.77
CA ALA A 122 0.07 -20.45 10.71
C ALA A 122 -0.68 -21.76 10.99
N THR A 123 -0.63 -22.71 10.07
CA THR A 123 -1.36 -23.97 10.16
C THR A 123 -0.57 -25.09 10.82
N GLU A 124 0.69 -24.81 11.17
CA GLU A 124 1.60 -25.74 11.84
C GLU A 124 2.64 -24.99 12.66
N ASN A 125 3.30 -25.70 13.57
CA ASN A 125 4.46 -25.18 14.29
C ASN A 125 5.73 -25.34 13.46
N SER A 126 6.64 -24.38 13.57
CA SER A 126 7.97 -24.42 12.95
C SER A 126 9.04 -24.13 13.99
N PRO A 127 9.52 -25.14 14.74
CA PRO A 127 10.36 -24.92 15.92
C PRO A 127 11.80 -24.52 15.61
N GLY A 128 12.21 -24.47 14.35
CA GLY A 128 13.58 -24.17 13.96
C GLY A 128 13.71 -23.04 12.93
N GLY A 129 14.90 -22.49 12.78
CA GLY A 129 15.21 -21.48 11.77
C GLY A 129 14.47 -20.16 11.97
N PHE A 130 13.99 -19.59 10.86
CA PHE A 130 13.24 -18.32 10.87
C PHE A 130 11.73 -18.50 11.09
N GLY A 131 11.27 -19.73 11.33
CA GLY A 131 9.85 -20.03 11.47
C GLY A 131 9.08 -19.98 10.14
N LEU A 132 7.77 -19.93 10.25
CA LEU A 132 6.88 -19.66 9.13
C LEU A 132 6.81 -18.16 8.89
N ASN A 133 6.97 -17.72 7.66
CA ASN A 133 6.91 -16.31 7.32
C ASN A 133 6.18 -16.05 6.00
N ALA A 134 5.72 -14.81 5.85
CA ALA A 134 5.26 -14.23 4.63
C ALA A 134 5.74 -12.78 4.57
N TYR A 135 6.14 -12.30 3.42
CA TYR A 135 6.63 -10.93 3.24
C TYR A 135 6.43 -10.44 1.82
N GLY A 136 6.56 -9.15 1.65
CA GLY A 136 6.45 -8.50 0.35
C GLY A 136 6.33 -7.00 0.47
N THR A 137 5.57 -6.43 -0.45
CA THR A 137 5.33 -4.98 -0.52
C THR A 137 3.84 -4.67 -0.57
N TRP A 138 3.51 -3.41 -0.38
CA TRP A 138 2.14 -2.92 -0.49
C TRP A 138 2.10 -1.55 -1.16
N ALA A 139 0.94 -1.22 -1.71
CA ALA A 139 0.62 0.11 -2.22
C ALA A 139 -0.79 0.52 -1.79
N VAL A 140 -0.97 1.79 -1.49
CA VAL A 140 -2.27 2.42 -1.29
C VAL A 140 -2.33 3.72 -2.09
N THR A 141 -3.44 3.95 -2.77
CA THR A 141 -3.65 5.17 -3.55
C THR A 141 -4.91 5.87 -3.05
N ALA A 142 -4.79 7.15 -2.71
CA ALA A 142 -5.92 7.97 -2.30
C ALA A 142 -6.95 8.08 -3.43
N GLU A 143 -8.23 8.14 -3.03
CA GLU A 143 -9.39 8.32 -3.93
C GLU A 143 -9.40 9.72 -4.56
#